data_92923393a36885dc4ea239cd7cd2227c
#
_entry.id   92923393a36885dc4ea239cd7cd2227c
#
_cell.length_a   1.000
_cell.length_b   1.000
_cell.length_c   1.000
_cell.angle_alpha   90.00
_cell.angle_beta   90.00
_cell.angle_gamma   90.00
#
_symmetry.space_group_name_H-M   'P 1'
#
loop_
_entity.id
_entity.type
_entity.pdbx_description
1 polymer ?
#
loop_
_entity_poly.entity_id
_entity_poly.type
_entity_poly.pdbx_seq_one_letter_code
_entity_poly.pdbx_strand_id
1 'polypeptide(L)'
;KKSADKIYNRIMMTHLLMDDSKQNRVGGSVGFNVRTGDYHVFYAKAVIVAAGGASHIFKPRAVGEGMGRTWYAPWSNGSAYALPIAVGAKMTQMENRIVLTRFKDGYGPVGAYFLHLKTYTRNGKGEDYEKKWYEQTKKLVGEYIDHHPVPTCLRNHALIEEIKAGGGPIHMVTTKAFQDP
;
A
#
# COMPACT_ATOMS: atom_id res chain seq x y z
N LYS A 1 21.74 -17.25 -0.81
CA LYS A 1 21.23 -18.61 -0.53
C LYS A 1 20.05 -18.85 -1.44
N LYS A 2 20.04 -19.95 -2.19
CA LYS A 2 18.88 -20.37 -3.00
C LYS A 2 17.72 -20.69 -2.04
N SER A 3 16.68 -19.88 -2.06
CA SER A 3 15.47 -20.10 -1.25
C SER A 3 14.38 -20.85 -1.99
N ALA A 4 14.57 -21.14 -3.28
CA ALA A 4 13.61 -21.85 -4.11
C ALA A 4 14.33 -22.79 -5.09
N ASP A 5 13.77 -23.98 -5.30
CA ASP A 5 14.29 -24.96 -6.28
C ASP A 5 13.88 -24.57 -7.68
N LYS A 6 12.68 -24.06 -7.86
CA LYS A 6 12.10 -23.75 -9.16
C LYS A 6 11.30 -22.45 -9.13
N ILE A 7 11.50 -21.61 -10.13
CA ILE A 7 10.80 -20.35 -10.31
C ILE A 7 10.07 -20.39 -11.66
N TYR A 8 8.78 -20.15 -11.62
CA TYR A 8 7.93 -20.03 -12.79
C TYR A 8 7.56 -18.57 -13.03
N ASN A 9 8.11 -17.97 -14.06
CA ASN A 9 7.83 -16.59 -14.42
C ASN A 9 6.57 -16.49 -15.30
N ARG A 10 5.87 -15.35 -15.20
CA ARG A 10 4.75 -15.00 -16.08
C ARG A 10 3.54 -15.92 -15.95
N ILE A 11 3.36 -16.55 -14.81
CA ILE A 11 2.15 -17.31 -14.51
C ILE A 11 1.21 -16.42 -13.70
N MET A 12 0.06 -16.11 -14.28
CA MET A 12 -1.04 -15.44 -13.59
C MET A 12 -1.83 -16.50 -12.82
N MET A 13 -1.71 -16.49 -11.50
CA MET A 13 -2.48 -17.38 -10.63
C MET A 13 -3.93 -16.92 -10.53
N THR A 14 -4.87 -17.80 -10.77
CA THR A 14 -6.31 -17.48 -10.84
C THR A 14 -7.13 -18.11 -9.73
N HIS A 15 -6.74 -19.29 -9.26
CA HIS A 15 -7.49 -20.01 -8.21
C HIS A 15 -6.54 -20.78 -7.30
N LEU A 16 -6.95 -20.90 -6.05
CA LEU A 16 -6.45 -21.94 -5.14
C LEU A 16 -7.33 -23.17 -5.30
N LEU A 17 -6.73 -24.33 -5.23
CA LEU A 17 -7.40 -25.62 -5.39
C LEU A 17 -7.58 -26.29 -4.03
N MET A 18 -8.79 -26.69 -3.73
CA MET A 18 -9.09 -27.45 -2.52
C MET A 18 -8.73 -28.92 -2.71
N ASP A 19 -8.33 -29.57 -1.64
CA ASP A 19 -8.07 -31.00 -1.58
C ASP A 19 -9.36 -31.74 -1.20
N ASP A 20 -9.98 -32.41 -2.17
CA ASP A 20 -11.23 -33.13 -1.95
C ASP A 20 -11.11 -34.26 -0.91
N SER A 21 -9.89 -34.76 -0.69
CA SER A 21 -9.64 -35.83 0.28
C SER A 21 -9.55 -35.33 1.72
N LYS A 22 -9.42 -34.02 1.93
CA LYS A 22 -9.19 -33.41 3.25
C LYS A 22 -9.97 -32.10 3.38
N GLN A 23 -10.89 -32.10 4.30
CA GLN A 23 -11.71 -30.92 4.59
C GLN A 23 -10.83 -29.70 4.98
N ASN A 24 -11.16 -28.53 4.43
CA ASN A 24 -10.49 -27.26 4.70
C ASN A 24 -8.99 -27.21 4.38
N ARG A 25 -8.55 -27.97 3.38
CA ARG A 25 -7.15 -27.96 2.96
C ARG A 25 -7.01 -27.46 1.53
N VAL A 26 -6.10 -26.53 1.33
CA VAL A 26 -5.64 -26.15 0.00
C VAL A 26 -4.58 -27.18 -0.45
N GLY A 27 -4.81 -27.80 -1.60
CA GLY A 27 -3.93 -28.82 -2.19
C GLY A 27 -3.05 -28.29 -3.32
N GLY A 28 -3.24 -27.01 -3.71
CA GLY A 28 -2.49 -26.44 -4.80
C GLY A 28 -3.07 -25.14 -5.35
N SER A 29 -2.69 -24.82 -6.56
CA SER A 29 -3.15 -23.63 -7.26
C SER A 29 -3.11 -23.81 -8.77
N VAL A 30 -3.89 -23.03 -9.51
CA VAL A 30 -3.92 -23.02 -10.96
C VAL A 30 -3.77 -21.61 -11.50
N GLY A 31 -3.11 -21.50 -12.65
CA GLY A 31 -2.93 -20.27 -13.38
C GLY A 31 -2.62 -20.52 -14.84
N PHE A 32 -2.32 -19.46 -15.56
CA PHE A 32 -1.95 -19.54 -16.96
C PHE A 32 -0.75 -18.64 -17.27
N ASN A 33 0.02 -19.03 -18.26
CA ASN A 33 1.11 -18.22 -18.77
C ASN A 33 0.55 -17.05 -19.59
N VAL A 34 0.85 -15.83 -19.19
CA VAL A 34 0.30 -14.62 -19.83
C VAL A 34 0.82 -14.36 -21.24
N ARG A 35 1.84 -15.08 -21.70
CA ARG A 35 2.36 -14.97 -23.07
C ARG A 35 1.85 -16.07 -23.98
N THR A 36 1.82 -17.30 -23.48
CA THR A 36 1.49 -18.49 -24.31
C THR A 36 0.05 -18.94 -24.13
N GLY A 37 -0.60 -18.55 -23.03
CA GLY A 37 -1.94 -19.02 -22.68
C GLY A 37 -1.98 -20.39 -22.02
N ASP A 38 -0.84 -21.07 -21.91
CA ASP A 38 -0.79 -22.43 -21.35
C ASP A 38 -1.24 -22.46 -19.91
N TYR A 39 -2.07 -23.44 -19.55
CA TYR A 39 -2.50 -23.67 -18.19
C TYR A 39 -1.45 -24.43 -17.37
N HIS A 40 -1.31 -23.99 -16.12
CA HIS A 40 -0.40 -24.62 -15.17
C HIS A 40 -1.16 -24.97 -13.90
N VAL A 41 -1.05 -26.22 -13.48
CA VAL A 41 -1.57 -26.72 -12.20
C VAL A 41 -0.39 -27.06 -11.32
N PHE A 42 -0.40 -26.51 -10.12
CA PHE A 42 0.64 -26.74 -9.11
C PHE A 42 0.03 -27.50 -7.92
N TYR A 43 0.55 -28.69 -7.65
CA TYR A 43 0.21 -29.44 -6.45
C TYR A 43 1.18 -29.06 -5.34
N ALA A 44 0.64 -28.77 -4.15
CA ALA A 44 1.44 -28.31 -3.03
C ALA A 44 0.88 -28.79 -1.68
N LYS A 45 1.76 -29.07 -0.74
CA LYS A 45 1.39 -29.37 0.64
C LYS A 45 0.92 -28.12 1.41
N ALA A 46 1.41 -26.96 1.00
CA ALA A 46 1.02 -25.65 1.51
C ALA A 46 1.22 -24.59 0.42
N VAL A 47 0.42 -23.54 0.46
CA VAL A 47 0.49 -22.40 -0.47
C VAL A 47 0.66 -21.11 0.33
N ILE A 48 1.67 -20.32 -0.02
CA ILE A 48 1.86 -18.98 0.52
C ILE A 48 1.39 -17.98 -0.54
N VAL A 49 0.39 -17.17 -0.20
CA VAL A 49 -0.10 -16.11 -1.08
C VAL A 49 0.61 -14.81 -0.74
N ALA A 50 1.46 -14.34 -1.66
CA ALA A 50 2.23 -13.11 -1.53
C ALA A 50 2.07 -12.22 -2.78
N ALA A 51 0.84 -12.09 -3.28
CA ALA A 51 0.52 -11.45 -4.56
C ALA A 51 0.38 -9.91 -4.49
N GLY A 52 0.94 -9.29 -3.45
CA GLY A 52 0.92 -7.83 -3.28
C GLY A 52 -0.41 -7.28 -2.78
N GLY A 53 -0.64 -6.01 -3.02
CA GLY A 53 -1.79 -5.27 -2.50
C GLY A 53 -2.98 -5.21 -3.46
N ALA A 54 -3.84 -4.22 -3.22
CA ALA A 54 -5.09 -4.00 -3.94
C ALA A 54 -5.26 -2.53 -4.33
N SER A 55 -4.30 -1.97 -5.05
CA SER A 55 -4.28 -0.55 -5.40
C SER A 55 -5.24 -0.20 -6.54
N HIS A 56 -5.59 -1.15 -7.40
CA HIS A 56 -6.41 -0.93 -8.60
C HIS A 56 -7.88 -1.36 -8.47
N ILE A 57 -8.35 -1.70 -7.28
CA ILE A 57 -9.76 -2.08 -7.08
C ILE A 57 -10.65 -0.90 -6.68
N PHE A 58 -10.06 0.23 -6.29
CA PHE A 58 -10.82 1.39 -5.84
C PHE A 58 -10.97 2.42 -6.95
N LYS A 59 -12.19 2.92 -7.12
CA LYS A 59 -12.45 4.03 -8.02
C LYS A 59 -11.72 5.28 -7.52
N PRO A 60 -10.98 6.00 -8.38
CA PRO A 60 -10.39 7.29 -8.03
C PRO A 60 -11.46 8.28 -7.60
N ARG A 61 -11.12 9.14 -6.62
CA ARG A 61 -12.05 10.17 -6.13
C ARG A 61 -11.88 11.50 -6.83
N ALA A 62 -10.69 11.76 -7.36
CA ALA A 62 -10.36 13.04 -8.00
C ALA A 62 -10.25 12.90 -9.51
N VAL A 63 -10.62 13.94 -10.21
CA VAL A 63 -10.39 14.06 -11.66
C VAL A 63 -8.89 14.01 -11.93
N GLY A 64 -8.49 13.24 -12.94
CA GLY A 64 -7.08 13.01 -13.26
C GLY A 64 -6.38 11.95 -12.40
N GLU A 65 -7.03 11.41 -11.38
CA GLU A 65 -6.60 10.17 -10.74
C GLU A 65 -7.15 8.99 -11.54
N GLY A 66 -6.30 8.26 -12.17
CA GLY A 66 -6.73 7.11 -12.95
C GLY A 66 -5.62 6.10 -13.14
N MET A 67 -5.86 5.14 -14.02
CA MET A 67 -4.83 4.23 -14.49
C MET A 67 -3.63 5.05 -14.99
N GLY A 68 -2.43 4.69 -14.51
CA GLY A 68 -1.23 5.44 -14.78
C GLY A 68 -0.83 6.43 -13.68
N ARG A 69 -1.67 6.70 -12.68
CA ARG A 69 -1.31 7.50 -11.50
C ARG A 69 -1.30 6.73 -10.19
N THR A 70 -1.37 5.42 -10.24
CA THR A 70 -1.22 4.55 -9.08
C THR A 70 0.25 4.19 -8.86
N TRP A 71 0.67 4.13 -7.61
CA TRP A 71 2.06 3.91 -7.23
C TRP A 71 2.55 2.48 -7.44
N TYR A 72 1.62 1.55 -7.40
CA TYR A 72 1.90 0.14 -7.46
C TYR A 72 1.68 -0.38 -8.87
N ALA A 73 2.25 -1.55 -9.12
CA ALA A 73 2.03 -2.24 -10.38
C ALA A 73 0.52 -2.35 -10.68
N PRO A 74 0.11 -2.14 -11.93
CA PRO A 74 -1.30 -2.26 -12.34
C PRO A 74 -1.92 -3.61 -12.00
N TRP A 75 -1.10 -4.62 -11.84
CA TRP A 75 -1.48 -5.99 -11.48
C TRP A 75 -1.77 -6.20 -9.99
N SER A 76 -1.55 -5.19 -9.15
CA SER A 76 -1.97 -5.21 -7.73
C SER A 76 -3.47 -4.99 -7.62
N ASN A 77 -4.23 -5.97 -8.07
CA ASN A 77 -5.68 -5.94 -8.24
C ASN A 77 -6.47 -6.67 -7.14
N GLY A 78 -5.80 -7.01 -6.04
CA GLY A 78 -6.45 -7.64 -4.89
C GLY A 78 -6.47 -9.16 -4.92
N SER A 79 -5.75 -9.83 -5.82
CA SER A 79 -5.69 -11.30 -5.87
C SER A 79 -5.21 -11.92 -4.55
N ALA A 80 -4.33 -11.20 -3.80
CA ALA A 80 -3.88 -11.64 -2.47
C ALA A 80 -5.01 -11.75 -1.44
N TYR A 81 -6.12 -11.08 -1.65
CA TYR A 81 -7.32 -11.16 -0.81
C TYR A 81 -8.35 -12.11 -1.44
N ALA A 82 -8.61 -11.97 -2.74
CA ALA A 82 -9.65 -12.72 -3.42
C ALA A 82 -9.39 -14.25 -3.41
N LEU A 83 -8.16 -14.66 -3.66
CA LEU A 83 -7.82 -16.09 -3.72
C LEU A 83 -8.03 -16.81 -2.38
N PRO A 84 -7.54 -16.30 -1.23
CA PRO A 84 -7.82 -16.93 0.07
C PRO A 84 -9.30 -16.87 0.45
N ILE A 85 -10.01 -15.78 0.19
CA ILE A 85 -11.45 -15.66 0.48
C ILE A 85 -12.24 -16.71 -0.27
N ALA A 86 -11.93 -16.94 -1.54
CA ALA A 86 -12.62 -17.92 -2.38
C ALA A 86 -12.55 -19.35 -1.85
N VAL A 87 -11.54 -19.69 -1.06
CA VAL A 87 -11.38 -21.00 -0.42
C VAL A 87 -11.73 -20.98 1.08
N GLY A 88 -12.41 -19.95 1.54
CA GLY A 88 -12.94 -19.88 2.90
C GLY A 88 -11.94 -19.43 3.98
N ALA A 89 -10.80 -18.84 3.61
CA ALA A 89 -9.87 -18.32 4.59
C ALA A 89 -10.48 -17.16 5.40
N LYS A 90 -10.23 -17.16 6.70
CA LYS A 90 -10.59 -16.04 7.57
C LYS A 90 -9.64 -14.88 7.34
N MET A 91 -10.19 -13.70 7.11
CA MET A 91 -9.44 -12.47 6.90
C MET A 91 -9.58 -11.57 8.13
N THR A 92 -8.53 -10.79 8.39
CA THR A 92 -8.51 -9.78 9.45
C THR A 92 -8.17 -8.41 8.88
N GLN A 93 -8.60 -7.34 9.55
CA GLN A 93 -8.28 -5.96 9.19
C GLN A 93 -8.73 -5.54 7.79
N MET A 94 -9.76 -6.17 7.25
CA MET A 94 -10.30 -5.85 5.91
C MET A 94 -10.97 -4.47 5.85
N GLU A 95 -11.34 -3.92 7.00
CA GLU A 95 -11.83 -2.55 7.16
C GLU A 95 -10.74 -1.50 7.00
N ASN A 96 -9.47 -1.87 7.19
CA ASN A 96 -8.35 -0.96 7.10
C ASN A 96 -8.00 -0.66 5.64
N ARG A 97 -8.09 0.61 5.29
CA ARG A 97 -7.68 1.12 4.00
C ARG A 97 -6.59 2.16 4.17
N ILE A 98 -5.43 1.91 3.57
CA ILE A 98 -4.35 2.88 3.54
C ILE A 98 -4.49 3.74 2.29
N VAL A 99 -4.64 5.05 2.49
CA VAL A 99 -4.57 6.05 1.42
C VAL A 99 -3.24 6.77 1.57
N LEU A 100 -2.37 6.60 0.59
CA LEU A 100 -1.06 7.20 0.60
C LEU A 100 -1.13 8.67 0.15
N THR A 101 -0.34 9.53 0.81
CA THR A 101 -0.12 10.88 0.33
C THR A 101 0.73 10.84 -0.94
N ARG A 102 0.35 11.61 -1.95
CA ARG A 102 1.06 11.72 -3.22
C ARG A 102 1.36 13.17 -3.55
N PHE A 103 2.36 13.38 -4.37
CA PHE A 103 2.57 14.68 -4.97
C PHE A 103 1.41 15.02 -5.92
N LYS A 104 0.98 16.25 -5.89
CA LYS A 104 0.10 16.77 -6.93
C LYS A 104 0.85 16.66 -8.27
N ASP A 105 0.19 16.15 -9.28
CA ASP A 105 0.74 16.02 -10.63
C ASP A 105 2.02 15.16 -10.76
N GLY A 106 2.31 14.34 -9.75
CA GLY A 106 3.51 13.51 -9.73
C GLY A 106 3.27 12.08 -9.28
N TYR A 107 4.29 11.26 -9.52
CA TYR A 107 4.42 9.91 -9.00
C TYR A 107 5.54 9.90 -7.99
N GLY A 108 5.38 9.28 -6.91
CA GLY A 108 6.50 9.14 -6.00
C GLY A 108 6.09 8.66 -4.63
N PRO A 109 6.97 7.92 -3.98
CA PRO A 109 6.73 7.37 -2.66
C PRO A 109 6.94 8.45 -1.60
N VAL A 110 6.02 9.42 -1.49
CA VAL A 110 6.11 10.54 -0.51
C VAL A 110 6.49 10.05 0.88
N GLY A 111 5.91 8.94 1.34
CA GLY A 111 6.26 8.35 2.63
C GLY A 111 7.73 7.97 2.76
N ALA A 112 8.33 7.43 1.70
CA ALA A 112 9.75 7.08 1.68
C ALA A 112 10.66 8.32 1.76
N TYR A 113 10.28 9.43 1.14
CA TYR A 113 11.04 10.67 1.27
C TYR A 113 11.03 11.22 2.70
N PHE A 114 9.93 11.12 3.42
CA PHE A 114 9.90 11.48 4.83
C PHE A 114 10.81 10.61 5.70
N LEU A 115 10.87 9.32 5.40
CA LEU A 115 11.66 8.36 6.18
C LEU A 115 13.17 8.43 5.88
N HIS A 116 13.52 8.53 4.58
CA HIS A 116 14.89 8.35 4.16
C HIS A 116 15.64 9.66 3.88
N LEU A 117 14.93 10.74 3.55
CA LEU A 117 15.54 12.00 3.14
C LEU A 117 15.41 13.11 4.18
N LYS A 118 15.00 12.79 5.41
CA LYS A 118 14.84 13.79 6.49
C LYS A 118 14.06 15.05 6.05
N THR A 119 13.08 14.85 5.16
CA THR A 119 12.23 15.93 4.66
C THR A 119 11.24 16.38 5.73
N TYR A 120 10.78 17.60 5.64
CA TYR A 120 9.73 18.15 6.50
C TYR A 120 8.71 18.91 5.66
N THR A 121 7.57 19.21 6.25
CA THR A 121 6.47 19.86 5.54
C THR A 121 6.32 21.32 5.92
N ARG A 122 5.78 22.11 4.98
CA ARG A 122 5.34 23.48 5.17
C ARG A 122 4.01 23.69 4.48
N ASN A 123 3.17 24.53 5.05
CA ASN A 123 1.93 24.96 4.41
C ASN A 123 2.21 25.99 3.30
N GLY A 124 1.17 26.44 2.60
CA GLY A 124 1.25 27.40 1.52
C GLY A 124 1.81 28.78 1.93
N LYS A 125 1.86 29.06 3.23
CA LYS A 125 2.47 30.28 3.80
C LYS A 125 3.90 30.07 4.28
N GLY A 126 4.45 28.88 4.14
CA GLY A 126 5.78 28.53 4.63
C GLY A 126 5.85 28.15 6.10
N GLU A 127 4.72 28.03 6.80
CA GLU A 127 4.63 27.74 8.22
C GLU A 127 4.73 26.25 8.52
N ASP A 128 5.22 25.91 9.71
CA ASP A 128 5.22 24.55 10.24
C ASP A 128 3.85 24.21 10.82
N TYR A 129 3.03 23.58 10.03
CA TYR A 129 1.69 23.21 10.47
C TYR A 129 1.65 21.95 11.36
N GLU A 130 2.69 21.13 11.35
CA GLU A 130 2.72 19.88 12.14
C GLU A 130 2.69 20.19 13.64
N LYS A 131 3.42 21.21 14.06
CA LYS A 131 3.40 21.68 15.46
C LYS A 131 2.01 22.15 15.91
N LYS A 132 1.32 22.88 15.04
CA LYS A 132 -0.05 23.34 15.28
C LYS A 132 -1.02 22.18 15.54
N TRP A 133 -0.90 21.12 14.72
CA TRP A 133 -1.79 19.98 14.77
C TRP A 133 -1.36 18.88 15.76
N TYR A 134 -0.12 18.92 16.25
CA TYR A 134 0.40 17.96 17.22
C TYR A 134 -0.47 17.89 18.48
N GLU A 135 -0.71 18.99 19.14
CA GLU A 135 -1.48 19.03 20.41
C GLU A 135 -2.92 18.58 20.20
N GLN A 136 -3.53 18.92 19.10
CA GLN A 136 -4.88 18.49 18.78
C GLN A 136 -4.94 16.99 18.51
N THR A 137 -3.97 16.47 17.76
CA THR A 137 -3.88 15.03 17.48
C THR A 137 -3.57 14.24 18.76
N LYS A 138 -2.72 14.77 19.62
CA LYS A 138 -2.40 14.15 20.93
C LYS A 138 -3.63 13.99 21.82
N LYS A 139 -4.54 14.94 21.79
CA LYS A 139 -5.84 14.81 22.50
C LYS A 139 -6.70 13.67 21.99
N LEU A 140 -6.57 13.31 20.70
CA LEU A 140 -7.35 12.24 20.08
C LEU A 140 -6.73 10.85 20.28
N VAL A 141 -5.41 10.73 20.23
CA VAL A 141 -4.71 9.45 20.17
C VAL A 141 -3.72 9.22 21.32
N GLY A 142 -3.62 10.15 22.27
CA GLY A 142 -2.69 10.06 23.40
C GLY A 142 -1.23 9.97 22.96
N GLU A 143 -0.46 9.17 23.69
CA GLU A 143 0.98 9.00 23.47
C GLU A 143 1.32 8.29 22.13
N TYR A 144 0.32 7.77 21.41
CA TYR A 144 0.56 7.10 20.14
C TYR A 144 1.20 8.03 19.09
N ILE A 145 0.99 9.35 19.20
CA ILE A 145 1.62 10.34 18.32
C ILE A 145 3.15 10.45 18.54
N ASP A 146 3.64 10.08 19.73
CA ASP A 146 5.04 10.25 20.13
C ASP A 146 5.95 9.12 19.57
N HIS A 147 5.38 8.15 18.87
CA HIS A 147 6.16 7.11 18.18
C HIS A 147 7.01 7.69 17.07
N HIS A 148 8.23 7.20 16.93
CA HIS A 148 9.13 7.54 15.85
C HIS A 148 9.42 6.34 14.93
N PRO A 149 9.24 6.47 13.62
CA PRO A 149 8.65 7.63 12.92
C PRO A 149 7.18 7.82 13.27
N VAL A 150 6.69 9.06 13.20
CA VAL A 150 5.26 9.35 13.43
C VAL A 150 4.41 8.50 12.50
N PRO A 151 3.40 7.80 13.00
CA PRO A 151 2.54 6.95 12.19
C PRO A 151 1.96 7.70 10.99
N THR A 152 2.03 7.09 9.81
CA THR A 152 1.62 7.72 8.54
C THR A 152 0.18 8.24 8.57
N CYS A 153 -0.72 7.52 9.26
CA CYS A 153 -2.12 7.95 9.40
C CYS A 153 -2.24 9.30 10.14
N LEU A 154 -1.45 9.51 11.18
CA LEU A 154 -1.47 10.76 11.96
C LEU A 154 -0.87 11.92 11.17
N ARG A 155 0.23 11.69 10.47
CA ARG A 155 0.82 12.68 9.57
C ARG A 155 -0.14 13.08 8.45
N ASN A 156 -0.81 12.11 7.84
CA ASN A 156 -1.79 12.37 6.79
C ASN A 156 -3.01 13.10 7.35
N HIS A 157 -3.43 12.80 8.58
CA HIS A 157 -4.51 13.52 9.25
C HIS A 157 -4.15 15.00 9.41
N ALA A 158 -3.00 15.31 9.98
CA ALA A 158 -2.54 16.71 10.14
C ALA A 158 -2.49 17.46 8.81
N LEU A 159 -1.99 16.81 7.75
CA LEU A 159 -1.94 17.38 6.39
C LEU A 159 -3.34 17.69 5.86
N ILE A 160 -4.30 16.79 6.01
CA ILE A 160 -5.68 16.98 5.54
C ILE A 160 -6.35 18.11 6.31
N GLU A 161 -6.18 18.17 7.62
CA GLU A 161 -6.77 19.22 8.44
C GLU A 161 -6.19 20.60 8.11
N GLU A 162 -4.89 20.70 7.85
CA GLU A 162 -4.28 21.96 7.41
C GLU A 162 -4.82 22.40 6.04
N ILE A 163 -5.02 21.47 5.09
CA ILE A 163 -5.64 21.80 3.79
C ILE A 163 -7.07 22.29 3.99
N LYS A 164 -7.88 21.64 4.83
CA LYS A 164 -9.25 22.05 5.14
C LYS A 164 -9.30 23.44 5.80
N ALA A 165 -8.29 23.76 6.61
CA ALA A 165 -8.16 25.07 7.25
C ALA A 165 -7.66 26.18 6.28
N GLY A 166 -7.48 25.88 4.99
CA GLY A 166 -7.03 26.84 3.98
C GLY A 166 -5.50 27.03 3.92
N GLY A 167 -4.74 26.16 4.58
CA GLY A 167 -3.28 26.20 4.58
C GLY A 167 -2.60 25.55 3.36
N GLY A 168 -3.38 25.05 2.41
CA GLY A 168 -2.83 24.48 1.16
C GLY A 168 -2.22 25.54 0.23
N PRO A 169 -1.36 25.13 -0.74
CA PRO A 169 -0.82 23.79 -0.91
C PRO A 169 0.20 23.40 0.18
N ILE A 170 0.33 22.10 0.40
CA ILE A 170 1.37 21.58 1.32
C ILE A 170 2.62 21.26 0.52
N HIS A 171 3.74 21.76 0.98
CA HIS A 171 5.05 21.57 0.38
C HIS A 171 5.90 20.60 1.19
N MET A 172 6.58 19.70 0.52
CA MET A 172 7.66 18.91 1.10
C MET A 172 8.99 19.64 0.87
N VAL A 173 9.65 20.03 1.94
CA VAL A 173 10.93 20.72 1.87
C VAL A 173 12.06 19.70 1.93
N THR A 174 12.87 19.68 0.89
CA THR A 174 13.97 18.72 0.70
C THR A 174 15.35 19.31 0.90
N THR A 175 15.46 20.59 1.28
CA THR A 175 16.73 21.31 1.37
C THR A 175 17.78 20.58 2.20
N LYS A 176 17.39 20.04 3.36
CA LYS A 176 18.32 19.28 4.21
C LYS A 176 18.76 17.95 3.60
N ALA A 177 17.94 17.35 2.76
CA ALA A 177 18.26 16.08 2.11
C ALA A 177 19.43 16.18 1.12
N PHE A 178 19.69 17.38 0.61
CA PHE A 178 20.75 17.64 -0.36
C PHE A 178 21.96 18.40 0.22
N GLN A 179 21.88 18.81 1.48
CA GLN A 179 22.96 19.51 2.18
C GLN A 179 23.87 18.56 2.99
N ASP A 180 23.35 17.42 3.41
CA ASP A 180 24.08 16.35 4.09
C ASP A 180 23.99 15.07 3.24
N PRO A 181 24.98 14.79 2.37
CA PRO A 181 25.00 13.55 1.57
C PRO A 181 25.25 12.28 2.40
#